data_122caf50a45a2cb338ca9e250d22efa4
#
_entry.id   122caf50a45a2cb338ca9e250d22efa4
#
_cell.length_a   1.000
_cell.length_b   1.000
_cell.length_c   1.000
_cell.angle_alpha   90.00
_cell.angle_beta   90.00
_cell.angle_gamma   90.00
#
_symmetry.space_group_name_H-M   'P 1'
#
loop_
_entity.id
_entity.type
_entity.pdbx_description
1 polymer ?
#
loop_
_entity_poly.entity_id
_entity_poly.type
_entity_poly.pdbx_seq_one_letter_code
_entity_poly.pdbx_strand_id
1 'polypeptide(L)'
;MSRKISIFLVFLALAGFLGFGAWKVLLAPDDLPPDGFARGNGRIEADLIDILTRTAGRVASILVREGDLVQQGDVLAIMDTTELSAQKMRAAAAVASSEAAVAVAEAAVSQAEAKLALAISELTRTEELQTRGVVSQENLDIRRTETQLARAGLVAAQAGVVAKLRAVDAENAALQEIEARIADGTLYAPQIGRVLYRLAQPSEVVRSGGKVLTMVSLADVYMEFFLPASAAPRLRLGDEARIVIDILPQISIPVIVTFVAPQAQFTPKQVETLQERESLMFRIRVRIPQELIEARIERIKTGVRGVPVGAG
;
A
#
# COMPACT_ATOMS: atom_id res chain seq x y z
N MET A 1 58.80 26.69 -62.71
CA MET A 1 57.97 25.44 -62.72
C MET A 1 57.32 25.13 -61.39
N SER A 2 57.71 25.75 -60.25
CA SER A 2 57.21 25.39 -58.88
C SER A 2 55.80 25.88 -58.56
N ARG A 3 55.35 27.04 -59.06
CA ARG A 3 54.08 27.64 -58.68
C ARG A 3 52.81 26.91 -59.19
N LYS A 4 52.93 26.25 -60.37
CA LYS A 4 51.83 25.45 -60.91
C LYS A 4 51.62 24.10 -60.20
N ILE A 5 52.70 23.53 -59.71
CA ILE A 5 52.66 22.27 -58.93
C ILE A 5 52.01 22.48 -57.55
N SER A 6 52.29 23.61 -56.86
CA SER A 6 51.68 23.95 -55.58
C SER A 6 50.16 24.17 -55.70
N ILE A 7 49.69 24.80 -56.80
CA ILE A 7 48.26 25.00 -57.02
C ILE A 7 47.55 23.66 -57.28
N PHE A 8 48.18 22.74 -58.02
CA PHE A 8 47.64 21.41 -58.29
C PHE A 8 47.53 20.54 -57.04
N LEU A 9 48.53 20.62 -56.15
CA LEU A 9 48.50 19.91 -54.84
C LEU A 9 47.39 20.44 -53.88
N VAL A 10 47.17 21.75 -53.87
CA VAL A 10 46.07 22.36 -53.09
C VAL A 10 44.70 21.94 -53.64
N PHE A 11 44.53 21.88 -54.97
CA PHE A 11 43.28 21.41 -55.57
C PHE A 11 43.05 19.91 -55.30
N LEU A 12 44.09 19.10 -55.34
CA LEU A 12 44.00 17.66 -55.00
C LEU A 12 43.62 17.43 -53.50
N ALA A 13 44.19 18.21 -52.60
CA ALA A 13 43.87 18.17 -51.17
C ALA A 13 42.45 18.63 -50.90
N LEU A 14 41.99 19.70 -51.60
CA LEU A 14 40.60 20.19 -51.47
C LEU A 14 39.59 19.19 -52.03
N ALA A 15 39.87 18.56 -53.15
CA ALA A 15 39.04 17.50 -53.74
C ALA A 15 39.00 16.24 -52.84
N GLY A 16 40.12 15.87 -52.22
CA GLY A 16 40.17 14.78 -51.22
C GLY A 16 39.36 15.07 -49.96
N PHE A 17 39.42 16.31 -49.46
CA PHE A 17 38.65 16.74 -48.31
C PHE A 17 37.15 16.79 -48.56
N LEU A 18 36.73 17.30 -49.74
CA LEU A 18 35.35 17.30 -50.19
C LEU A 18 34.84 15.89 -50.47
N GLY A 19 35.65 15.02 -51.06
CA GLY A 19 35.31 13.61 -51.29
C GLY A 19 35.19 12.83 -49.99
N PHE A 20 36.08 13.07 -49.03
CA PHE A 20 35.99 12.44 -47.68
C PHE A 20 34.80 12.96 -46.89
N GLY A 21 34.50 14.26 -47.00
CA GLY A 21 33.29 14.85 -46.37
C GLY A 21 32.00 14.29 -46.99
N ALA A 22 31.93 14.22 -48.31
CA ALA A 22 30.80 13.63 -49.02
C ALA A 22 30.66 12.13 -48.75
N TRP A 23 31.78 11.40 -48.68
CA TRP A 23 31.80 9.98 -48.30
C TRP A 23 31.30 9.75 -46.88
N LYS A 24 31.68 10.60 -45.92
CA LYS A 24 31.22 10.52 -44.51
C LYS A 24 29.73 10.87 -44.36
N VAL A 25 29.20 11.77 -45.21
CA VAL A 25 27.78 12.17 -45.20
C VAL A 25 26.91 11.15 -45.94
N LEU A 26 27.41 10.57 -47.05
CA LEU A 26 26.67 9.60 -47.87
C LEU A 26 26.72 8.15 -47.34
N LEU A 27 27.75 7.83 -46.53
CA LEU A 27 27.92 6.53 -45.89
C LEU A 27 27.75 6.59 -44.35
N ALA A 28 27.27 7.72 -43.82
CA ALA A 28 26.75 7.69 -42.44
C ALA A 28 25.64 6.62 -42.41
N PRO A 29 25.75 5.60 -41.56
CA PRO A 29 24.64 4.64 -41.44
C PRO A 29 23.40 5.46 -41.13
N ASP A 30 22.39 5.36 -41.98
CA ASP A 30 21.06 5.85 -41.65
C ASP A 30 20.67 5.14 -40.35
N ASP A 31 20.66 5.89 -39.25
CA ASP A 31 20.14 5.43 -37.98
C ASP A 31 18.61 5.21 -38.03
N LEU A 32 18.08 5.00 -39.23
CA LEU A 32 16.69 4.61 -39.43
C LEU A 32 16.52 3.17 -38.97
N PRO A 33 15.52 2.93 -38.11
CA PRO A 33 15.20 1.58 -37.71
C PRO A 33 14.86 0.75 -38.97
N PRO A 34 15.10 -0.56 -38.95
CA PRO A 34 14.60 -1.45 -39.99
C PRO A 34 13.10 -1.19 -40.22
N ASP A 35 12.65 -1.30 -41.48
CA ASP A 35 11.25 -1.12 -41.84
C ASP A 35 10.36 -1.95 -40.94
N GLY A 36 9.39 -1.32 -40.24
CA GLY A 36 8.51 -1.97 -39.26
C GLY A 36 8.80 -1.66 -37.82
N PHE A 37 9.86 -0.91 -37.47
CA PHE A 37 10.14 -0.50 -36.08
C PHE A 37 9.77 0.96 -35.84
N ALA A 38 8.94 1.21 -34.82
CA ALA A 38 8.65 2.56 -34.36
C ALA A 38 9.62 2.94 -33.23
N ARG A 39 10.23 4.12 -33.31
CA ARG A 39 11.07 4.70 -32.27
C ARG A 39 10.34 5.82 -31.56
N GLY A 40 10.42 5.84 -30.24
CA GLY A 40 9.94 6.94 -29.41
C GLY A 40 11.01 7.34 -28.40
N ASN A 41 10.97 8.57 -27.92
CA ASN A 41 11.81 8.98 -26.81
C ASN A 41 11.02 8.83 -25.50
N GLY A 42 11.57 8.09 -24.55
CA GLY A 42 10.91 7.83 -23.27
C GLY A 42 11.87 7.94 -22.09
N ARG A 43 11.28 7.89 -20.92
CA ARG A 43 12.00 7.85 -19.64
C ARG A 43 11.50 6.66 -18.84
N ILE A 44 12.42 5.92 -18.23
CA ILE A 44 12.07 4.88 -17.26
C ILE A 44 11.53 5.55 -16.02
N GLU A 45 10.31 5.20 -15.64
CA GLU A 45 9.57 5.74 -14.52
C GLU A 45 9.12 4.60 -13.60
N ALA A 46 8.80 4.95 -12.38
CA ALA A 46 8.18 4.09 -11.40
C ALA A 46 7.33 4.95 -10.45
N ASP A 47 6.31 4.36 -9.88
CA ASP A 47 5.39 5.08 -9.04
C ASP A 47 6.04 5.53 -7.73
N LEU A 48 5.73 6.76 -7.33
CA LEU A 48 6.12 7.30 -6.03
C LEU A 48 5.09 6.93 -4.98
N ILE A 49 5.55 6.44 -3.85
CA ILE A 49 4.72 6.07 -2.71
C ILE A 49 5.10 6.96 -1.54
N ASP A 50 4.16 7.75 -1.08
CA ASP A 50 4.31 8.53 0.13
C ASP A 50 3.93 7.67 1.34
N ILE A 51 4.82 7.59 2.31
CA ILE A 51 4.58 6.94 3.59
C ILE A 51 4.12 8.01 4.57
N LEU A 52 2.87 7.87 4.98
CA LEU A 52 2.13 8.85 5.77
C LEU A 52 1.89 8.30 7.18
N THR A 53 1.93 9.17 8.19
CA THR A 53 1.41 8.80 9.51
C THR A 53 -0.11 8.94 9.56
N ARG A 54 -0.80 7.95 10.15
CA ARG A 54 -2.26 8.01 10.36
C ARG A 54 -2.62 8.86 11.57
N THR A 55 -1.77 8.87 12.59
CA THR A 55 -1.97 9.62 13.83
C THR A 55 -0.99 10.77 13.92
N ALA A 56 -1.43 11.90 14.47
CA ALA A 56 -0.52 12.99 14.80
C ALA A 56 0.38 12.56 15.96
N GLY A 57 1.66 12.89 15.88
CA GLY A 57 2.60 12.53 16.94
C GLY A 57 4.02 12.93 16.60
N ARG A 58 4.93 12.63 17.52
CA ARG A 58 6.37 12.83 17.34
C ARG A 58 6.96 11.60 16.64
N VAL A 59 7.88 11.80 15.71
CA VAL A 59 8.69 10.74 15.13
C VAL A 59 9.74 10.31 16.16
N ALA A 60 9.67 9.07 16.65
CA ALA A 60 10.66 8.53 17.57
C ALA A 60 11.98 8.21 16.84
N SER A 61 11.88 7.50 15.71
CA SER A 61 13.05 7.14 14.91
C SER A 61 12.67 6.88 13.45
N ILE A 62 13.64 7.07 12.56
CA ILE A 62 13.58 6.68 11.15
C ILE A 62 14.72 5.71 10.93
N LEU A 63 14.41 4.47 10.55
CA LEU A 63 15.36 3.36 10.50
C LEU A 63 16.07 3.23 9.15
N VAL A 64 15.61 3.96 8.14
CA VAL A 64 16.12 3.90 6.77
C VAL A 64 16.74 5.23 6.35
N ARG A 65 17.61 5.19 5.35
CA ARG A 65 18.26 6.34 4.73
C ARG A 65 17.80 6.50 3.29
N GLU A 66 17.98 7.69 2.75
CA GLU A 66 17.78 7.93 1.32
C GLU A 66 18.72 7.04 0.50
N GLY A 67 18.17 6.37 -0.49
CA GLY A 67 18.87 5.40 -1.32
C GLY A 67 18.75 3.95 -0.86
N ASP A 68 18.30 3.67 0.36
CA ASP A 68 18.15 2.30 0.86
C ASP A 68 17.07 1.54 0.07
N LEU A 69 17.38 0.28 -0.24
CA LEU A 69 16.43 -0.69 -0.78
C LEU A 69 15.65 -1.31 0.38
N VAL A 70 14.32 -1.32 0.27
CA VAL A 70 13.42 -1.86 1.30
C VAL A 70 12.50 -2.91 0.70
N GLN A 71 12.21 -3.96 1.47
CA GLN A 71 11.27 -5.01 1.13
C GLN A 71 9.88 -4.68 1.66
N GLN A 72 8.86 -5.34 1.11
CA GLN A 72 7.51 -5.26 1.67
C GLN A 72 7.51 -5.72 3.14
N GLY A 73 6.94 -4.89 4.02
CA GLY A 73 6.86 -5.16 5.45
C GLY A 73 8.06 -4.68 6.27
N ASP A 74 9.11 -4.15 5.65
CA ASP A 74 10.22 -3.54 6.39
C ASP A 74 9.75 -2.31 7.17
N VAL A 75 10.26 -2.17 8.41
CA VAL A 75 9.97 -1.01 9.25
C VAL A 75 10.78 0.18 8.78
N LEU A 76 10.10 1.24 8.39
CA LEU A 76 10.72 2.46 7.86
C LEU A 76 10.90 3.54 8.95
N ALA A 77 9.87 3.74 9.76
CA ALA A 77 9.87 4.73 10.83
C ALA A 77 8.97 4.30 11.98
N ILE A 78 9.24 4.81 13.15
CA ILE A 78 8.47 4.55 14.38
C ILE A 78 8.07 5.89 14.97
N MET A 79 6.76 6.04 15.25
CA MET A 79 6.20 7.18 15.97
C MET A 79 6.32 6.96 17.48
N ASP A 80 6.36 8.02 18.24
CA ASP A 80 6.32 7.96 19.70
C ASP A 80 4.91 7.56 20.17
N THR A 81 4.80 6.36 20.73
CA THR A 81 3.56 5.78 21.25
C THR A 81 3.50 5.75 22.77
N THR A 82 4.36 6.51 23.46
CA THR A 82 4.45 6.51 24.93
C THR A 82 3.11 6.83 25.59
N GLU A 83 2.42 7.86 25.09
CA GLU A 83 1.11 8.24 25.60
C GLU A 83 0.04 7.18 25.34
N LEU A 84 0.02 6.61 24.11
CA LEU A 84 -0.87 5.53 23.72
C LEU A 84 -0.62 4.27 24.56
N SER A 85 0.63 3.97 24.89
CA SER A 85 1.00 2.85 25.76
C SER A 85 0.46 3.04 27.19
N ALA A 86 0.48 4.27 27.72
CA ALA A 86 -0.13 4.58 28.99
C ALA A 86 -1.68 4.47 28.95
N GLN A 87 -2.29 4.86 27.82
CA GLN A 87 -3.73 4.68 27.58
C GLN A 87 -4.09 3.19 27.49
N LYS A 88 -3.29 2.37 26.82
CA LYS A 88 -3.45 0.91 26.77
C LYS A 88 -3.46 0.29 28.16
N MET A 89 -2.51 0.67 29.03
CA MET A 89 -2.47 0.16 30.41
C MET A 89 -3.74 0.53 31.20
N ARG A 90 -4.27 1.74 31.02
CA ARG A 90 -5.53 2.16 31.63
C ARG A 90 -6.73 1.35 31.13
N ALA A 91 -6.82 1.15 29.80
CA ALA A 91 -7.89 0.35 29.21
C ALA A 91 -7.81 -1.13 29.64
N ALA A 92 -6.61 -1.71 29.72
CA ALA A 92 -6.42 -3.06 30.26
C ALA A 92 -6.87 -3.19 31.73
N ALA A 93 -6.62 -2.17 32.54
CA ALA A 93 -7.12 -2.14 33.92
C ALA A 93 -8.65 -2.02 33.97
N ALA A 94 -9.28 -1.31 33.05
CA ALA A 94 -10.75 -1.24 32.94
C ALA A 94 -11.36 -2.60 32.58
N VAL A 95 -10.75 -3.32 31.62
CA VAL A 95 -11.13 -4.71 31.28
C VAL A 95 -11.07 -5.58 32.53
N ALA A 96 -9.94 -5.61 33.26
CA ALA A 96 -9.76 -6.41 34.46
C ALA A 96 -10.81 -6.06 35.56
N SER A 97 -11.16 -4.78 35.70
CA SER A 97 -12.23 -4.33 36.62
C SER A 97 -13.60 -4.86 36.19
N SER A 98 -13.91 -4.84 34.91
CA SER A 98 -15.17 -5.37 34.38
C SER A 98 -15.25 -6.88 34.48
N GLU A 99 -14.15 -7.61 34.32
CA GLU A 99 -14.05 -9.06 34.54
C GLU A 99 -14.30 -9.40 36.03
N ALA A 100 -13.73 -8.64 36.96
CA ALA A 100 -14.02 -8.80 38.37
C ALA A 100 -15.51 -8.58 38.70
N ALA A 101 -16.18 -7.65 38.01
CA ALA A 101 -17.62 -7.42 38.15
C ALA A 101 -18.46 -8.59 37.61
N VAL A 102 -17.99 -9.36 36.63
CA VAL A 102 -18.61 -10.62 36.18
C VAL A 102 -18.53 -11.65 37.29
N ALA A 103 -17.37 -11.85 37.94
CA ALA A 103 -17.22 -12.79 39.06
C ALA A 103 -18.18 -12.48 40.22
N VAL A 104 -18.41 -11.21 40.52
CA VAL A 104 -19.39 -10.79 41.53
C VAL A 104 -20.82 -11.16 41.08
N ALA A 105 -21.17 -10.97 39.80
CA ALA A 105 -22.48 -11.33 39.28
C ALA A 105 -22.69 -12.86 39.24
N GLU A 106 -21.66 -13.65 38.97
CA GLU A 106 -21.69 -15.12 39.04
C GLU A 106 -21.91 -15.62 40.48
N ALA A 107 -21.28 -14.98 41.46
CA ALA A 107 -21.54 -15.27 42.86
C ALA A 107 -23.01 -14.98 43.27
N ALA A 108 -23.62 -13.93 42.70
CA ALA A 108 -25.03 -13.63 42.90
C ALA A 108 -25.95 -14.70 42.26
N VAL A 109 -25.57 -15.29 41.12
CA VAL A 109 -26.27 -16.44 40.52
C VAL A 109 -26.20 -17.65 41.47
N SER A 110 -25.03 -18.00 41.97
CA SER A 110 -24.86 -19.10 42.93
C SER A 110 -25.69 -18.91 44.21
N GLN A 111 -25.80 -17.67 44.72
CA GLN A 111 -26.66 -17.33 45.82
C GLN A 111 -28.16 -17.54 45.48
N ALA A 112 -28.59 -17.12 44.28
CA ALA A 112 -29.97 -17.27 43.83
C ALA A 112 -30.35 -18.75 43.61
N GLU A 113 -29.42 -19.56 43.10
CA GLU A 113 -29.56 -21.01 42.93
C GLU A 113 -29.77 -21.70 44.30
N ALA A 114 -28.97 -21.37 45.30
CA ALA A 114 -29.11 -21.90 46.66
C ALA A 114 -30.46 -21.53 47.27
N LYS A 115 -30.93 -20.27 47.05
CA LYS A 115 -32.27 -19.84 47.50
C LYS A 115 -33.40 -20.62 46.83
N LEU A 116 -33.29 -20.85 45.50
CA LEU A 116 -34.28 -21.63 44.76
C LEU A 116 -34.28 -23.08 45.22
N ALA A 117 -33.12 -23.70 45.43
CA ALA A 117 -33.02 -25.07 45.94
C ALA A 117 -33.69 -25.23 47.30
N LEU A 118 -33.47 -24.27 48.22
CA LEU A 118 -34.16 -24.26 49.54
C LEU A 118 -35.67 -24.15 49.33
N ALA A 119 -36.16 -23.20 48.54
CA ALA A 119 -37.61 -22.98 48.30
C ALA A 119 -38.28 -24.22 47.71
N ILE A 120 -37.61 -24.91 46.76
CA ILE A 120 -38.10 -26.16 46.16
C ILE A 120 -38.19 -27.27 47.27
N SER A 121 -37.17 -27.44 48.11
CA SER A 121 -37.15 -28.44 49.17
C SER A 121 -38.30 -28.21 50.19
N GLU A 122 -38.51 -26.93 50.53
CA GLU A 122 -39.63 -26.56 51.45
C GLU A 122 -41.00 -26.79 50.81
N LEU A 123 -41.18 -26.47 49.54
CA LEU A 123 -42.39 -26.73 48.75
C LEU A 123 -42.67 -28.24 48.73
N THR A 124 -41.70 -29.07 48.33
CA THR A 124 -41.87 -30.53 48.29
C THR A 124 -42.28 -31.12 49.64
N ARG A 125 -41.62 -30.68 50.70
CA ARG A 125 -41.99 -31.11 52.09
C ARG A 125 -43.42 -30.67 52.45
N THR A 126 -43.81 -29.47 52.04
CA THR A 126 -45.18 -28.94 52.39
C THR A 126 -46.23 -29.69 51.54
N GLU A 127 -45.98 -30.07 50.32
CA GLU A 127 -46.84 -30.89 49.46
C GLU A 127 -47.06 -32.28 50.08
N GLU A 128 -46.00 -32.93 50.56
CA GLU A 128 -46.10 -34.20 51.25
C GLU A 128 -46.94 -34.12 52.61
N LEU A 129 -46.76 -33.06 53.37
CA LEU A 129 -47.50 -32.84 54.59
C LEU A 129 -48.99 -32.49 54.31
N GLN A 130 -49.25 -31.75 53.23
CA GLN A 130 -50.62 -31.42 52.85
C GLN A 130 -51.40 -32.65 52.40
N THR A 131 -50.77 -33.61 51.65
CA THR A 131 -51.40 -34.88 51.29
C THR A 131 -51.80 -35.73 52.52
N ARG A 132 -51.09 -35.51 53.68
CA ARG A 132 -51.40 -36.17 54.98
C ARG A 132 -52.40 -35.35 55.84
N GLY A 133 -52.89 -34.19 55.33
CA GLY A 133 -53.84 -33.34 56.00
C GLY A 133 -53.24 -32.55 57.19
N VAL A 134 -51.90 -32.40 57.26
CA VAL A 134 -51.19 -31.74 58.38
C VAL A 134 -51.08 -30.24 58.21
N VAL A 135 -51.09 -29.73 56.98
CA VAL A 135 -50.94 -28.29 56.66
C VAL A 135 -52.12 -27.78 55.78
N SER A 136 -52.41 -26.46 55.91
CA SER A 136 -53.47 -25.82 55.16
C SER A 136 -53.14 -25.55 53.72
N GLN A 137 -54.15 -25.38 52.88
CA GLN A 137 -53.97 -24.99 51.48
C GLN A 137 -53.26 -23.61 51.34
N GLU A 138 -53.57 -22.70 52.25
CA GLU A 138 -52.90 -21.38 52.29
C GLU A 138 -51.37 -21.51 52.43
N ASN A 139 -50.90 -22.38 53.34
CA ASN A 139 -49.46 -22.63 53.49
C ASN A 139 -48.81 -23.19 52.24
N LEU A 140 -49.50 -24.10 51.54
CA LEU A 140 -49.03 -24.61 50.24
C LEU A 140 -48.92 -23.52 49.24
N ASP A 141 -49.90 -22.64 49.10
CA ASP A 141 -49.92 -21.54 48.13
C ASP A 141 -48.82 -20.48 48.40
N ILE A 142 -48.50 -20.23 49.70
CA ILE A 142 -47.37 -19.41 50.12
C ILE A 142 -46.07 -20.03 49.61
N ARG A 143 -45.80 -21.32 49.82
CA ARG A 143 -44.57 -21.99 49.40
C ARG A 143 -44.44 -22.04 47.89
N ARG A 144 -45.53 -22.19 47.16
CA ARG A 144 -45.55 -22.09 45.70
C ARG A 144 -45.12 -20.69 45.23
N THR A 145 -45.68 -19.65 45.86
CA THR A 145 -45.33 -18.27 45.56
C THR A 145 -43.86 -17.98 45.85
N GLU A 146 -43.35 -18.43 47.00
CA GLU A 146 -41.92 -18.30 47.36
C GLU A 146 -41.00 -18.99 46.37
N THR A 147 -41.37 -20.19 45.89
CA THR A 147 -40.58 -20.88 44.85
C THR A 147 -40.61 -20.12 43.53
N GLN A 148 -41.73 -19.52 43.12
CA GLN A 148 -41.82 -18.71 41.92
C GLN A 148 -40.97 -17.43 42.05
N LEU A 149 -40.98 -16.76 43.21
CA LEU A 149 -40.13 -15.60 43.47
C LEU A 149 -38.65 -15.94 43.42
N ALA A 150 -38.25 -17.08 44.05
CA ALA A 150 -36.85 -17.54 44.00
C ALA A 150 -36.40 -17.86 42.56
N ARG A 151 -37.28 -18.47 41.74
CA ARG A 151 -37.01 -18.74 40.33
C ARG A 151 -36.84 -17.46 39.51
N ALA A 152 -37.74 -16.48 39.73
CA ALA A 152 -37.62 -15.16 39.09
C ALA A 152 -36.32 -14.44 39.51
N GLY A 153 -35.91 -14.58 40.76
CA GLY A 153 -34.65 -14.07 41.29
C GLY A 153 -33.42 -14.69 40.59
N LEU A 154 -33.44 -15.99 40.33
CA LEU A 154 -32.39 -16.67 39.58
C LEU A 154 -32.29 -16.13 38.16
N VAL A 155 -33.41 -16.00 37.44
CA VAL A 155 -33.44 -15.47 36.11
C VAL A 155 -32.89 -14.03 36.07
N ALA A 156 -33.25 -13.21 37.03
CA ALA A 156 -32.71 -11.84 37.15
C ALA A 156 -31.21 -11.83 37.41
N ALA A 157 -30.68 -12.72 38.27
CA ALA A 157 -29.23 -12.83 38.52
C ALA A 157 -28.48 -13.28 37.26
N GLN A 158 -28.99 -14.26 36.50
CA GLN A 158 -28.42 -14.72 35.25
C GLN A 158 -28.39 -13.61 34.19
N ALA A 159 -29.47 -12.83 34.07
CA ALA A 159 -29.50 -11.66 33.21
C ALA A 159 -28.45 -10.61 33.61
N GLY A 160 -28.20 -10.48 34.94
CA GLY A 160 -27.14 -9.65 35.48
C GLY A 160 -25.73 -10.06 34.98
N VAL A 161 -25.43 -11.37 34.96
CA VAL A 161 -24.16 -11.89 34.39
C VAL A 161 -24.02 -11.53 32.93
N VAL A 162 -25.08 -11.75 32.14
CA VAL A 162 -25.06 -11.40 30.70
C VAL A 162 -24.79 -9.91 30.52
N ALA A 163 -25.40 -9.03 31.31
CA ALA A 163 -25.16 -7.60 31.24
C ALA A 163 -23.69 -7.23 31.54
N LYS A 164 -23.07 -7.89 32.53
CA LYS A 164 -21.67 -7.67 32.88
C LYS A 164 -20.71 -8.21 31.83
N LEU A 165 -21.01 -9.34 31.19
CA LEU A 165 -20.24 -9.85 30.05
C LEU A 165 -20.24 -8.86 28.89
N ARG A 166 -21.38 -8.23 28.58
CA ARG A 166 -21.45 -7.19 27.54
C ARG A 166 -20.63 -5.95 27.93
N ALA A 167 -20.50 -5.63 29.21
CA ALA A 167 -19.60 -4.57 29.65
C ALA A 167 -18.11 -4.93 29.39
N VAL A 168 -17.72 -6.20 29.64
CA VAL A 168 -16.37 -6.69 29.31
C VAL A 168 -16.11 -6.60 27.80
N ASP A 169 -17.09 -7.00 26.99
CA ASP A 169 -16.96 -6.88 25.51
C ASP A 169 -16.70 -5.41 25.08
N ALA A 170 -17.40 -4.46 25.69
CA ALA A 170 -17.24 -3.04 25.39
C ALA A 170 -15.85 -2.50 25.79
N GLU A 171 -15.34 -2.88 26.96
CA GLU A 171 -14.01 -2.49 27.42
C GLU A 171 -12.90 -3.14 26.55
N ASN A 172 -13.08 -4.38 26.14
CA ASN A 172 -12.18 -5.05 25.22
C ASN A 172 -12.13 -4.35 23.85
N ALA A 173 -13.26 -3.89 23.32
CA ALA A 173 -13.30 -3.12 22.08
C ALA A 173 -12.53 -1.79 22.21
N ALA A 174 -12.66 -1.11 23.36
CA ALA A 174 -11.89 0.11 23.64
C ALA A 174 -10.37 -0.16 23.73
N LEU A 175 -9.97 -1.29 24.33
CA LEU A 175 -8.57 -1.71 24.38
C LEU A 175 -8.02 -1.98 22.98
N GLN A 176 -8.76 -2.72 22.15
CA GLN A 176 -8.38 -3.03 20.77
C GLN A 176 -8.23 -1.77 19.91
N GLU A 177 -9.06 -0.76 20.11
CA GLU A 177 -8.93 0.53 19.41
C GLU A 177 -7.57 1.18 19.72
N ILE A 178 -7.14 1.18 20.98
CA ILE A 178 -5.85 1.76 21.38
C ILE A 178 -4.71 0.92 20.82
N GLU A 179 -4.80 -0.40 20.81
CA GLU A 179 -3.80 -1.29 20.25
C GLU A 179 -3.63 -1.06 18.74
N ALA A 180 -4.72 -0.86 18.00
CA ALA A 180 -4.67 -0.52 16.59
C ALA A 180 -3.96 0.82 16.35
N ARG A 181 -4.22 1.83 17.19
CA ARG A 181 -3.52 3.13 17.11
C ARG A 181 -2.02 3.01 17.40
N ILE A 182 -1.64 2.14 18.34
CA ILE A 182 -0.21 1.85 18.61
C ILE A 182 0.44 1.16 17.41
N ALA A 183 -0.24 0.20 16.80
CA ALA A 183 0.24 -0.48 15.59
C ALA A 183 0.41 0.49 14.42
N ASP A 184 -0.52 1.45 14.24
CA ASP A 184 -0.41 2.52 13.24
C ASP A 184 0.79 3.47 13.47
N GLY A 185 1.38 3.42 14.66
CA GLY A 185 2.61 4.14 14.99
C GLY A 185 3.87 3.57 14.36
N THR A 186 3.83 2.36 13.82
CA THR A 186 4.94 1.76 13.07
C THR A 186 4.64 1.84 11.58
N LEU A 187 5.50 2.54 10.84
CA LEU A 187 5.33 2.75 9.41
C LEU A 187 6.14 1.72 8.63
N TYR A 188 5.45 0.95 7.79
CA TYR A 188 6.02 -0.14 7.01
C TYR A 188 6.09 0.20 5.53
N ALA A 189 7.02 -0.45 4.81
CA ALA A 189 7.06 -0.44 3.36
C ALA A 189 5.89 -1.26 2.80
N PRO A 190 4.99 -0.67 1.98
CA PRO A 190 3.85 -1.39 1.41
C PRO A 190 4.25 -2.39 0.32
N GLN A 191 5.40 -2.19 -0.30
CA GLN A 191 5.97 -3.04 -1.34
C GLN A 191 7.48 -2.79 -1.48
N ILE A 192 8.13 -3.62 -2.30
CA ILE A 192 9.56 -3.45 -2.60
C ILE A 192 9.81 -2.11 -3.27
N GLY A 193 10.86 -1.40 -2.82
CA GLY A 193 11.17 -0.08 -3.37
C GLY A 193 12.46 0.51 -2.81
N ARG A 194 12.74 1.72 -3.23
CA ARG A 194 13.91 2.48 -2.77
C ARG A 194 13.47 3.79 -2.14
N VAL A 195 13.99 4.09 -0.97
CA VAL A 195 13.73 5.35 -0.28
C VAL A 195 14.28 6.50 -1.11
N LEU A 196 13.42 7.45 -1.47
CA LEU A 196 13.79 8.60 -2.29
C LEU A 196 14.07 9.83 -1.44
N TYR A 197 13.13 10.20 -0.56
CA TYR A 197 13.26 11.37 0.32
C TYR A 197 12.83 11.05 1.74
N ARG A 198 13.55 11.59 2.70
CA ARG A 198 13.13 11.68 4.09
C ARG A 198 12.56 13.09 4.31
N LEU A 199 11.25 13.18 4.52
CA LEU A 199 10.53 14.43 4.66
C LEU A 199 10.39 14.87 6.12
N ALA A 200 10.48 13.92 7.06
CA ALA A 200 10.48 14.20 8.50
C ALA A 200 11.81 13.81 9.15
N GLN A 201 12.09 14.40 10.30
CA GLN A 201 13.28 14.12 11.11
C GLN A 201 12.90 13.47 12.45
N PRO A 202 13.78 12.67 13.07
CA PRO A 202 13.59 12.21 14.44
C PRO A 202 13.32 13.38 15.39
N SER A 203 12.38 13.21 16.32
CA SER A 203 11.88 14.22 17.26
C SER A 203 10.98 15.30 16.65
N GLU A 204 10.75 15.30 15.35
CA GLU A 204 9.79 16.19 14.69
C GLU A 204 8.35 15.76 14.97
N VAL A 205 7.45 16.74 15.11
CA VAL A 205 6.01 16.50 15.28
C VAL A 205 5.33 16.55 13.93
N VAL A 206 4.69 15.45 13.53
CA VAL A 206 3.99 15.32 12.27
C VAL A 206 2.48 15.20 12.54
N ARG A 207 1.69 15.93 11.75
CA ARG A 207 0.22 15.87 11.83
C ARG A 207 -0.31 14.57 11.23
N SER A 208 -1.54 14.19 11.53
CA SER A 208 -2.25 13.12 10.85
C SER A 208 -2.31 13.36 9.34
N GLY A 209 -2.00 12.33 8.55
CA GLY A 209 -1.84 12.43 7.09
C GLY A 209 -0.54 13.12 6.66
N GLY A 210 0.36 13.44 7.57
CA GLY A 210 1.65 14.03 7.23
C GLY A 210 2.61 13.00 6.63
N LYS A 211 3.39 13.44 5.63
CA LYS A 211 4.37 12.60 4.95
C LYS A 211 5.63 12.48 5.82
N VAL A 212 6.07 11.26 6.04
CA VAL A 212 7.31 10.96 6.77
C VAL A 212 8.46 10.70 5.81
N LEU A 213 8.22 9.93 4.78
CA LEU A 213 9.17 9.66 3.70
C LEU A 213 8.45 9.35 2.39
N THR A 214 9.16 9.45 1.28
CA THR A 214 8.69 9.04 -0.06
C THR A 214 9.62 7.96 -0.58
N MET A 215 9.07 6.90 -1.14
CA MET A 215 9.80 5.82 -1.79
C MET A 215 9.39 5.67 -3.25
N VAL A 216 10.30 5.16 -4.06
CA VAL A 216 10.04 4.74 -5.45
C VAL A 216 9.71 3.25 -5.43
N SER A 217 8.57 2.88 -6.00
CA SER A 217 8.20 1.49 -6.20
C SER A 217 9.15 0.81 -7.19
N LEU A 218 9.63 -0.37 -6.86
CA LEU A 218 10.35 -1.23 -7.79
C LEU A 218 9.53 -2.48 -8.16
N ALA A 219 8.28 -2.55 -7.70
CA ALA A 219 7.35 -3.62 -8.09
C ALA A 219 6.81 -3.41 -9.51
N ASP A 220 6.70 -2.15 -9.96
CA ASP A 220 6.23 -1.80 -11.30
C ASP A 220 7.09 -0.70 -11.90
N VAL A 221 7.99 -1.09 -12.79
CA VAL A 221 8.87 -0.17 -13.51
C VAL A 221 8.46 -0.16 -14.96
N TYR A 222 8.18 1.02 -15.48
CA TYR A 222 7.67 1.20 -16.83
C TYR A 222 8.39 2.33 -17.57
N MET A 223 8.20 2.39 -18.87
CA MET A 223 8.58 3.55 -19.66
C MET A 223 7.36 4.11 -20.36
N GLU A 224 7.16 5.42 -20.26
CA GLU A 224 6.20 6.14 -21.07
C GLU A 224 6.93 6.84 -22.23
N PHE A 225 6.36 6.71 -23.40
CA PHE A 225 6.85 7.37 -24.60
C PHE A 225 5.71 7.72 -25.55
N PHE A 226 6.02 8.55 -26.54
CA PHE A 226 5.05 9.04 -27.49
C PHE A 226 5.41 8.56 -28.89
N LEU A 227 4.43 7.99 -29.60
CA LEU A 227 4.56 7.61 -30.99
C LEU A 227 3.62 8.43 -31.87
N PRO A 228 4.04 8.76 -33.12
CA PRO A 228 3.20 9.44 -34.08
C PRO A 228 2.00 8.56 -34.50
N ALA A 229 0.92 9.21 -34.93
CA ALA A 229 -0.31 8.55 -35.35
C ALA A 229 -0.13 7.54 -36.51
N SER A 230 0.94 7.64 -37.27
CA SER A 230 1.28 6.68 -38.32
C SER A 230 1.79 5.34 -37.80
N ALA A 231 2.39 5.30 -36.61
CA ALA A 231 3.01 4.11 -36.02
C ALA A 231 2.16 3.49 -34.87
N ALA A 232 1.52 4.33 -34.04
CA ALA A 232 0.77 3.89 -32.88
C ALA A 232 -0.34 2.83 -33.14
N PRO A 233 -1.13 2.89 -34.25
CA PRO A 233 -2.19 1.92 -34.51
C PRO A 233 -1.72 0.50 -34.79
N ARG A 234 -0.43 0.32 -35.07
CA ARG A 234 0.15 -1.00 -35.31
C ARG A 234 0.45 -1.76 -34.03
N LEU A 235 0.61 -1.06 -32.89
CA LEU A 235 0.93 -1.66 -31.60
C LEU A 235 -0.35 -2.13 -30.91
N ARG A 236 -0.29 -3.33 -30.34
CA ARG A 236 -1.34 -3.94 -29.55
C ARG A 236 -0.90 -4.12 -28.09
N LEU A 237 -1.87 -4.19 -27.20
CA LEU A 237 -1.61 -4.58 -25.82
C LEU A 237 -1.05 -6.00 -25.78
N GLY A 238 0.05 -6.18 -25.05
CA GLY A 238 0.75 -7.46 -24.96
C GLY A 238 1.88 -7.66 -25.97
N ASP A 239 2.06 -6.77 -26.94
CA ASP A 239 3.17 -6.85 -27.88
C ASP A 239 4.52 -6.73 -27.16
N GLU A 240 5.48 -7.52 -27.62
CA GLU A 240 6.86 -7.43 -27.14
C GLU A 240 7.57 -6.24 -27.78
N ALA A 241 8.27 -5.49 -26.97
CA ALA A 241 9.12 -4.40 -27.40
C ALA A 241 10.48 -4.48 -26.69
N ARG A 242 11.40 -3.62 -27.04
CA ARG A 242 12.71 -3.54 -26.40
C ARG A 242 13.06 -2.09 -26.11
N ILE A 243 13.59 -1.83 -24.93
CA ILE A 243 14.14 -0.52 -24.58
C ILE A 243 15.65 -0.58 -24.74
N VAL A 244 16.18 0.35 -25.53
CA VAL A 244 17.61 0.62 -25.62
C VAL A 244 17.90 1.86 -24.80
N ILE A 245 18.77 1.74 -23.80
CA ILE A 245 19.11 2.85 -22.89
C ILE A 245 20.19 3.69 -23.55
N ASP A 246 20.01 5.03 -23.59
CA ASP A 246 20.95 5.95 -24.23
C ASP A 246 22.39 5.85 -23.68
N ILE A 247 22.52 5.61 -22.38
CA ILE A 247 23.83 5.50 -21.70
C ILE A 247 24.52 4.16 -22.00
N LEU A 248 23.75 3.11 -22.35
CA LEU A 248 24.24 1.76 -22.59
C LEU A 248 23.56 1.17 -23.85
N PRO A 249 23.90 1.68 -25.04
CA PRO A 249 23.22 1.31 -26.29
C PRO A 249 23.38 -0.18 -26.66
N GLN A 250 24.30 -0.87 -26.02
CA GLN A 250 24.52 -2.32 -26.24
C GLN A 250 23.54 -3.18 -25.41
N ILE A 251 22.82 -2.59 -24.45
CA ILE A 251 21.87 -3.31 -23.60
C ILE A 251 20.46 -3.04 -24.10
N SER A 252 19.81 -4.10 -24.55
CA SER A 252 18.40 -4.13 -24.93
C SER A 252 17.60 -4.82 -23.84
N ILE A 253 16.64 -4.11 -23.25
CA ILE A 253 15.76 -4.61 -22.21
C ILE A 253 14.44 -5.04 -22.83
N PRO A 254 14.04 -6.31 -22.76
CA PRO A 254 12.74 -6.74 -23.24
C PRO A 254 11.63 -6.16 -22.35
N VAL A 255 10.57 -5.69 -22.97
CA VAL A 255 9.41 -5.07 -22.32
C VAL A 255 8.12 -5.47 -23.03
N ILE A 256 7.00 -5.29 -22.35
CA ILE A 256 5.67 -5.62 -22.85
C ILE A 256 4.84 -4.35 -22.91
N VAL A 257 4.13 -4.14 -24.01
CA VAL A 257 3.19 -3.03 -24.18
C VAL A 257 1.99 -3.26 -23.25
N THR A 258 1.82 -2.37 -22.26
CA THR A 258 0.74 -2.47 -21.26
C THR A 258 -0.36 -1.43 -21.45
N PHE A 259 -0.06 -0.36 -22.20
CA PHE A 259 -1.05 0.68 -22.45
C PHE A 259 -0.77 1.39 -23.76
N VAL A 260 -1.82 1.61 -24.53
CA VAL A 260 -1.84 2.47 -25.73
C VAL A 260 -2.99 3.46 -25.53
N ALA A 261 -2.71 4.75 -25.53
CA ALA A 261 -3.74 5.76 -25.33
C ALA A 261 -4.79 5.69 -26.45
N PRO A 262 -6.10 5.67 -26.12
CA PRO A 262 -7.16 5.63 -27.12
C PRO A 262 -7.36 6.97 -27.85
N GLN A 263 -6.75 8.04 -27.33
CA GLN A 263 -6.83 9.38 -27.90
C GLN A 263 -5.42 9.95 -28.08
N ALA A 264 -5.21 10.58 -29.22
CA ALA A 264 -3.99 11.32 -29.49
C ALA A 264 -3.91 12.56 -28.60
N GLN A 265 -2.72 12.88 -28.14
CA GLN A 265 -2.42 14.09 -27.39
C GLN A 265 -1.55 15.01 -28.24
N PHE A 266 -1.81 16.29 -28.14
CA PHE A 266 -0.89 17.27 -28.70
C PHE A 266 0.30 17.42 -27.75
N THR A 267 1.53 17.35 -28.27
CA THR A 267 2.67 17.82 -27.49
C THR A 267 2.47 19.32 -27.23
N PRO A 268 2.63 19.79 -25.98
CA PRO A 268 2.41 21.19 -25.63
C PRO A 268 3.53 22.06 -26.21
N LYS A 269 3.46 22.38 -27.49
CA LYS A 269 4.17 23.46 -28.14
C LYS A 269 3.12 24.35 -28.80
N GLN A 270 3.01 25.58 -28.29
CA GLN A 270 2.18 26.61 -28.87
C GLN A 270 2.76 27.02 -30.20
N VAL A 271 2.24 26.56 -31.33
CA VAL A 271 2.18 27.28 -32.61
C VAL A 271 1.19 26.56 -33.53
N GLU A 272 0.30 27.32 -34.16
CA GLU A 272 -0.73 26.82 -35.09
C GLU A 272 -0.23 26.89 -36.55
N THR A 273 0.39 25.84 -37.05
CA THR A 273 0.67 25.72 -38.49
C THR A 273 0.13 24.39 -39.03
N LEU A 274 -0.21 24.36 -40.33
CA LEU A 274 -0.79 23.18 -41.02
C LEU A 274 0.12 21.94 -40.99
N GLN A 275 1.42 22.09 -40.83
CA GLN A 275 2.40 21.00 -40.64
C GLN A 275 2.36 20.37 -39.25
N GLU A 276 1.81 21.04 -38.24
CA GLU A 276 1.69 20.52 -36.88
C GLU A 276 0.49 19.58 -36.67
N ARG A 277 -0.47 19.51 -37.58
CA ARG A 277 -1.54 18.50 -37.56
C ARG A 277 -1.01 17.07 -37.79
N GLU A 278 0.18 16.90 -38.32
CA GLU A 278 0.87 15.60 -38.47
C GLU A 278 1.54 15.13 -37.18
N SER A 279 1.59 15.96 -36.14
CA SER A 279 2.25 15.64 -34.84
C SER A 279 1.30 15.14 -33.76
N LEU A 280 0.18 14.51 -34.13
CA LEU A 280 -0.65 13.78 -33.19
C LEU A 280 0.16 12.60 -32.64
N MET A 281 0.41 12.64 -31.34
CA MET A 281 1.20 11.62 -30.62
C MET A 281 0.29 10.79 -29.73
N PHE A 282 0.49 9.50 -29.74
CA PHE A 282 -0.16 8.56 -28.84
C PHE A 282 0.79 8.21 -27.71
N ARG A 283 0.31 8.32 -26.48
CA ARG A 283 1.06 7.88 -25.29
C ARG A 283 1.00 6.36 -25.21
N ILE A 284 2.16 5.75 -25.08
CA ILE A 284 2.34 4.32 -24.94
C ILE A 284 3.10 4.05 -23.65
N ARG A 285 2.69 3.02 -22.93
CA ARG A 285 3.42 2.55 -21.75
C ARG A 285 3.85 1.11 -22.00
N VAL A 286 5.11 0.86 -21.76
CA VAL A 286 5.70 -0.47 -21.74
C VAL A 286 6.22 -0.78 -20.33
N ARG A 287 6.05 -2.03 -19.90
CA ARG A 287 6.45 -2.50 -18.57
C ARG A 287 7.65 -3.42 -18.69
N ILE A 288 8.59 -3.26 -17.78
CA ILE A 288 9.72 -4.18 -17.63
C ILE A 288 9.23 -5.41 -16.85
N PRO A 289 9.46 -6.65 -17.33
CA PRO A 289 9.10 -7.87 -16.60
C PRO A 289 9.73 -7.89 -15.20
N GLN A 290 8.95 -8.30 -14.21
CA GLN A 290 9.35 -8.28 -12.80
C GLN A 290 10.60 -9.13 -12.53
N GLU A 291 10.74 -10.26 -13.22
CA GLU A 291 11.91 -11.15 -13.11
C GLU A 291 13.24 -10.43 -13.44
N LEU A 292 13.20 -9.51 -14.41
CA LEU A 292 14.37 -8.72 -14.80
C LEU A 292 14.66 -7.59 -13.78
N ILE A 293 13.60 -7.07 -13.17
CA ILE A 293 13.71 -6.06 -12.10
C ILE A 293 14.39 -6.71 -10.89
N GLU A 294 13.89 -7.85 -10.45
CA GLU A 294 14.43 -8.59 -9.29
C GLU A 294 15.89 -9.00 -9.51
N ALA A 295 16.22 -9.52 -10.71
CA ALA A 295 17.59 -9.94 -11.04
C ALA A 295 18.62 -8.80 -11.02
N ARG A 296 18.19 -7.53 -11.14
CA ARG A 296 19.08 -6.35 -11.27
C ARG A 296 18.65 -5.17 -10.41
N ILE A 297 17.91 -5.41 -9.35
CA ILE A 297 17.24 -4.40 -8.52
C ILE A 297 18.18 -3.30 -8.00
N GLU A 298 19.43 -3.64 -7.69
CA GLU A 298 20.45 -2.68 -7.23
C GLU A 298 20.86 -1.68 -8.31
N ARG A 299 20.76 -2.08 -9.60
CA ARG A 299 21.24 -1.29 -10.73
C ARG A 299 20.13 -0.45 -11.37
N ILE A 300 18.87 -0.72 -11.04
CA ILE A 300 17.73 0.01 -11.61
C ILE A 300 17.74 1.43 -11.07
N LYS A 301 17.73 2.38 -11.99
CA LYS A 301 17.56 3.81 -11.71
C LYS A 301 16.40 4.34 -12.55
N THR A 302 15.48 5.00 -11.89
CA THR A 302 14.39 5.75 -12.56
C THR A 302 14.92 7.07 -13.10
N GLY A 303 14.23 7.65 -14.09
CA GLY A 303 14.65 8.90 -14.71
C GLY A 303 15.64 8.73 -15.88
N VAL A 304 16.10 7.51 -16.15
CA VAL A 304 17.00 7.22 -17.28
C VAL A 304 16.22 7.30 -18.60
N ARG A 305 16.83 7.96 -19.60
CA ARG A 305 16.27 8.06 -20.96
C ARG A 305 16.62 6.82 -21.77
N GLY A 306 15.73 6.46 -22.66
CA GLY A 306 15.94 5.37 -23.60
C GLY A 306 14.98 5.46 -24.78
N VAL A 307 15.30 4.71 -25.80
CA VAL A 307 14.51 4.60 -27.01
C VAL A 307 13.83 3.23 -27.02
N PRO A 308 12.49 3.17 -26.92
CA PRO A 308 11.78 1.93 -27.16
C PRO A 308 11.79 1.62 -28.65
N VAL A 309 12.06 0.37 -28.98
CA VAL A 309 12.03 -0.19 -30.32
C VAL A 309 11.05 -1.35 -30.30
N GLY A 310 9.87 -1.18 -30.90
CA GLY A 310 8.84 -2.20 -31.00
C GLY A 310 8.81 -2.80 -32.40
N ALA A 311 8.58 -4.11 -32.51
CA ALA A 311 8.17 -4.71 -33.78
C ALA A 311 6.72 -4.25 -34.05
N GLY A 312 6.52 -3.54 -35.16
CA GLY A 312 5.21 -3.11 -35.65
C GLY A 312 4.55 -4.18 -36.49
#